data_47b15fd16ba3ed4470fa1531ad64137d
#
_entry.id   47b15fd16ba3ed4470fa1531ad64137d
#
_cell.length_a   1.000
_cell.length_b   1.000
_cell.length_c   1.000
_cell.angle_alpha   90.00
_cell.angle_beta   90.00
_cell.angle_gamma   90.00
#
_symmetry.space_group_name_H-M   'P 1'
#
loop_
_entity.id
_entity.type
_entity.pdbx_description
1 polymer ?
#
loop_
_entity_poly.entity_id
_entity_poly.type
_entity_poly.pdbx_seq_one_letter_code
_entity_poly.pdbx_strand_id
1 'polypeptide(L)'
;MSDLEHVTEIDRVLRGQETGRDTLVTDSWRRCIETYGMDPTRPDPAHIVPASQLREHREQAERLVATARSGLRALFRQVAGQNYVLLLADAKGVCVDFFGDPRFEDDLRQAGLTLGSDWSEDLAGTCGVGSCIVTGEAVTIHQGDHFGLAHTPLSCTSAPIYDTCGQLTAVLDISLLRSPSPKSSQNLAMNLVRASARRIEMANLMAMTRSDWVLRFSTSPEFLEVDPEAAVALDGSGRIVGLTHGAQACLSPESSDSLIGQRIDSLLHLGVDDLPDLMRGRPTEDRVLHLRDGRGLFGHAIAPQTVRRPMRSAPPQTPECFAGLAGQDPAMQGLLQKAARLAAGKMPVLLLGETGTGKETLARAIHVAGGPPRGFHALRCAGLRPETVAALEEAKAGTLFLKGVEDLDEAAQGALLKLLDRREDLRVIASARDRQVTVPGATGLREDLHFRAVGAVLDLPPLRLRSDVDWLIERLLRRRTAGELQLSPAARAELAGRDWPGNIRELQSTLDTAVSLCDGRVVDLPDLPARITPPTPEDDLEAILDACGWNMARAARRLGVNRSTVLRRVRKSGLTPPA
;
A
#
# COMPACT_ATOMS: atom_id res chain seq x y z
N MET A 1 -20.79 37.34 19.04
CA MET A 1 -20.86 38.42 18.03
C MET A 1 -22.08 38.08 17.18
N SER A 2 -22.98 39.05 16.92
CA SER A 2 -24.09 38.83 15.99
C SER A 2 -23.57 38.87 14.53
N ASP A 3 -24.32 38.29 13.61
CA ASP A 3 -23.94 38.27 12.17
C ASP A 3 -23.78 39.70 11.64
N LEU A 4 -24.60 40.63 12.10
CA LEU A 4 -24.53 42.06 11.72
C LEU A 4 -23.26 42.74 12.27
N GLU A 5 -22.85 42.42 13.49
CA GLU A 5 -21.60 42.93 14.08
C GLU A 5 -20.38 42.42 13.31
N HIS A 6 -20.39 41.16 12.91
CA HIS A 6 -19.30 40.55 12.13
C HIS A 6 -19.13 41.25 10.77
N VAL A 7 -20.21 41.37 10.00
CA VAL A 7 -20.15 42.07 8.69
C VAL A 7 -19.73 43.53 8.85
N THR A 8 -20.22 44.20 9.90
CA THR A 8 -19.82 45.58 10.18
C THR A 8 -18.34 45.69 10.53
N GLU A 9 -17.76 44.72 11.22
CA GLU A 9 -16.33 44.68 11.53
C GLU A 9 -15.47 44.52 10.28
N ILE A 10 -15.88 43.64 9.34
CA ILE A 10 -15.24 43.46 8.03
C ILE A 10 -15.26 44.79 7.25
N ASP A 11 -16.41 45.49 7.21
CA ASP A 11 -16.54 46.80 6.53
C ASP A 11 -15.61 47.86 7.13
N ARG A 12 -15.40 47.88 8.46
CA ARG A 12 -14.43 48.76 9.12
C ARG A 12 -13.00 48.50 8.67
N VAL A 13 -12.61 47.21 8.55
CA VAL A 13 -11.29 46.81 8.05
C VAL A 13 -11.07 47.30 6.63
N LEU A 14 -12.07 47.21 5.76
CA LEU A 14 -12.00 47.70 4.38
C LEU A 14 -11.84 49.22 4.31
N ARG A 15 -12.43 49.94 5.27
CA ARG A 15 -12.28 51.39 5.39
C ARG A 15 -10.97 51.83 6.08
N GLY A 16 -10.07 50.90 6.38
CA GLY A 16 -8.79 51.19 7.01
C GLY A 16 -8.88 51.56 8.50
N GLN A 17 -10.00 51.23 9.16
CA GLN A 17 -10.15 51.49 10.60
C GLN A 17 -9.47 50.35 11.39
N GLU A 18 -8.83 50.72 12.50
CA GLU A 18 -8.25 49.75 13.41
C GLU A 18 -9.36 48.87 14.05
N THR A 19 -9.19 47.57 13.94
CA THR A 19 -9.97 46.57 14.66
C THR A 19 -8.99 45.80 15.55
N GLY A 20 -9.39 45.26 16.65
CA GLY A 20 -8.50 44.49 17.54
C GLY A 20 -8.07 43.12 16.96
N ARG A 21 -8.17 42.92 15.64
CA ARG A 21 -7.82 41.70 14.93
C ARG A 21 -6.35 41.68 14.52
N ASP A 22 -5.80 40.46 14.42
CA ASP A 22 -4.45 40.26 13.88
C ASP A 22 -4.36 40.74 12.42
N THR A 23 -3.23 41.31 12.04
CA THR A 23 -2.98 41.79 10.66
C THR A 23 -3.21 40.69 9.61
N LEU A 24 -2.83 39.44 9.91
CA LEU A 24 -3.08 38.29 9.05
C LEU A 24 -4.57 38.15 8.72
N VAL A 25 -5.45 38.28 9.71
CA VAL A 25 -6.91 38.16 9.52
C VAL A 25 -7.42 39.33 8.69
N THR A 26 -7.01 40.58 9.01
CA THR A 26 -7.46 41.77 8.28
C THR A 26 -6.99 41.79 6.83
N ASP A 27 -5.78 41.32 6.56
CA ASP A 27 -5.25 41.20 5.19
C ASP A 27 -5.95 40.08 4.40
N SER A 28 -6.28 38.98 5.05
CA SER A 28 -7.09 37.93 4.45
C SER A 28 -8.51 38.41 4.12
N TRP A 29 -9.17 39.16 5.02
CA TRP A 29 -10.50 39.73 4.75
C TRP A 29 -10.48 40.70 3.56
N ARG A 30 -9.42 41.49 3.41
CA ARG A 30 -9.25 42.37 2.23
C ARG A 30 -9.12 41.51 0.96
N ARG A 31 -8.27 40.47 0.95
CA ARG A 31 -8.15 39.57 -0.22
C ARG A 31 -9.49 38.93 -0.57
N CYS A 32 -10.24 38.46 0.44
CA CYS A 32 -11.55 37.85 0.20
C CYS A 32 -12.49 38.75 -0.58
N ILE A 33 -12.52 40.07 -0.25
CA ILE A 33 -13.41 40.99 -0.94
C ILE A 33 -12.78 41.59 -2.20
N GLU A 34 -11.56 42.13 -2.11
CA GLU A 34 -10.94 42.87 -3.21
C GLU A 34 -10.41 41.99 -4.32
N THR A 35 -9.91 40.80 -3.97
CA THR A 35 -9.29 39.89 -4.94
C THR A 35 -10.26 38.78 -5.39
N TYR A 36 -10.97 38.16 -4.43
CA TYR A 36 -11.85 37.03 -4.73
C TYR A 36 -13.31 37.44 -4.93
N GLY A 37 -13.69 38.66 -4.63
CA GLY A 37 -15.06 39.16 -4.83
C GLY A 37 -16.11 38.50 -3.95
N MET A 38 -15.71 37.99 -2.79
CA MET A 38 -16.60 37.30 -1.85
C MET A 38 -17.52 38.25 -1.12
N ASP A 39 -18.72 37.77 -0.80
CA ASP A 39 -19.72 38.52 -0.04
C ASP A 39 -19.86 37.92 1.38
N PRO A 40 -19.46 38.67 2.45
CA PRO A 40 -19.52 38.11 3.80
C PRO A 40 -20.96 37.87 4.31
N THR A 41 -21.97 38.44 3.65
CA THR A 41 -23.38 38.25 4.02
C THR A 41 -23.98 36.93 3.47
N ARG A 42 -23.29 36.29 2.53
CA ARG A 42 -23.76 35.02 1.93
C ARG A 42 -23.28 33.84 2.76
N PRO A 43 -24.20 32.97 3.23
CA PRO A 43 -23.83 31.70 3.82
C PRO A 43 -23.53 30.70 2.69
N ASP A 44 -22.31 30.70 2.18
CA ASP A 44 -21.93 29.70 1.17
C ASP A 44 -21.66 28.36 1.88
N PRO A 45 -22.26 27.25 1.35
CA PRO A 45 -21.99 25.91 1.89
C PRO A 45 -20.54 25.52 1.59
N ALA A 46 -20.00 24.64 2.42
CA ALA A 46 -18.66 24.11 2.18
C ALA A 46 -18.56 23.45 0.79
N HIS A 47 -17.54 23.82 0.05
CA HIS A 47 -17.26 23.24 -1.27
C HIS A 47 -16.65 21.84 -1.11
N ILE A 48 -17.28 20.83 -1.71
CA ILE A 48 -16.77 19.46 -1.70
C ILE A 48 -16.50 19.01 -3.12
N VAL A 49 -15.23 18.67 -3.40
CA VAL A 49 -14.83 18.25 -4.73
C VAL A 49 -15.48 16.92 -5.13
N PRO A 50 -15.79 16.72 -6.43
CA PRO A 50 -16.31 15.44 -6.94
C PRO A 50 -15.36 14.27 -6.64
N ALA A 51 -15.91 13.06 -6.48
CA ALA A 51 -15.14 11.86 -6.13
C ALA A 51 -13.99 11.52 -7.10
N SER A 52 -14.11 11.91 -8.39
CA SER A 52 -13.06 11.77 -9.39
C SER A 52 -11.87 12.68 -9.09
N GLN A 53 -12.13 13.95 -8.78
CA GLN A 53 -11.10 14.92 -8.42
C GLN A 53 -10.45 14.58 -7.09
N LEU A 54 -11.22 14.20 -6.08
CA LEU A 54 -10.68 13.73 -4.80
C LEU A 54 -9.70 12.56 -5.00
N ARG A 55 -9.99 11.64 -5.91
CA ARG A 55 -9.07 10.54 -6.22
C ARG A 55 -7.73 11.06 -6.76
N GLU A 56 -7.78 12.02 -7.66
CA GLU A 56 -6.59 12.65 -8.24
C GLU A 56 -5.73 13.38 -7.19
N HIS A 57 -6.37 14.17 -6.31
CA HIS A 57 -5.71 14.82 -5.16
C HIS A 57 -5.05 13.79 -4.23
N ARG A 58 -5.74 12.69 -3.93
CA ARG A 58 -5.21 11.62 -3.07
C ARG A 58 -4.08 10.82 -3.72
N GLU A 59 -4.11 10.59 -5.02
CA GLU A 59 -3.01 9.96 -5.75
C GLU A 59 -1.76 10.83 -5.73
N GLN A 60 -1.90 12.15 -5.93
CA GLN A 60 -0.79 13.11 -5.83
C GLN A 60 -0.21 13.18 -4.41
N ALA A 61 -1.06 13.10 -3.38
CA ALA A 61 -0.66 13.14 -1.97
C ALA A 61 -0.34 11.76 -1.37
N GLU A 62 -0.42 10.64 -2.11
CA GLU A 62 -0.37 9.27 -1.59
C GLU A 62 0.83 9.02 -0.69
N ARG A 63 2.02 9.42 -1.12
CA ARG A 63 3.26 9.24 -0.36
C ARG A 63 3.25 10.01 0.95
N LEU A 64 2.83 11.27 0.91
CA LEU A 64 2.75 12.11 2.11
C LEU A 64 1.73 11.55 3.09
N VAL A 65 0.54 11.18 2.63
CA VAL A 65 -0.50 10.56 3.45
C VAL A 65 0.01 9.27 4.09
N ALA A 66 0.71 8.41 3.34
CA ALA A 66 1.28 7.17 3.86
C ALA A 66 2.32 7.44 4.96
N THR A 67 3.18 8.45 4.78
CA THR A 67 4.20 8.83 5.75
C THR A 67 3.60 9.48 7.00
N ALA A 68 2.61 10.37 6.81
CA ALA A 68 1.98 11.13 7.90
C ALA A 68 1.01 10.30 8.75
N ARG A 69 0.35 9.29 8.18
CA ARG A 69 -0.82 8.63 8.75
C ARG A 69 -0.63 8.05 10.14
N SER A 70 0.53 7.47 10.45
CA SER A 70 0.81 6.94 11.78
C SER A 70 0.94 8.07 12.82
N GLY A 71 1.61 9.16 12.46
CA GLY A 71 1.76 10.37 13.28
C GLY A 71 0.42 11.06 13.51
N LEU A 72 -0.41 11.20 12.46
CA LEU A 72 -1.75 11.78 12.55
C LEU A 72 -2.67 10.98 13.46
N ARG A 73 -2.63 9.65 13.40
CA ARG A 73 -3.37 8.79 14.33
C ARG A 73 -2.92 8.95 15.77
N ALA A 74 -1.62 9.12 16.00
CA ALA A 74 -1.08 9.36 17.34
C ALA A 74 -1.52 10.72 17.86
N LEU A 75 -1.48 11.77 17.03
CA LEU A 75 -1.97 13.11 17.34
C LEU A 75 -3.48 13.08 17.66
N PHE A 76 -4.28 12.44 16.80
CA PHE A 76 -5.73 12.36 17.02
C PHE A 76 -6.07 11.70 18.36
N ARG A 77 -5.35 10.65 18.77
CA ARG A 77 -5.55 10.02 20.09
C ARG A 77 -5.26 10.96 21.26
N GLN A 78 -4.40 11.95 21.11
CA GLN A 78 -4.11 12.94 22.17
C GLN A 78 -5.24 13.96 22.32
N VAL A 79 -5.93 14.28 21.22
CA VAL A 79 -7.03 15.27 21.20
C VAL A 79 -8.42 14.61 21.13
N ALA A 80 -8.48 13.28 21.04
CA ALA A 80 -9.74 12.53 21.01
C ALA A 80 -10.55 12.75 22.28
N GLY A 81 -11.86 12.94 22.12
CA GLY A 81 -12.78 13.23 23.23
C GLY A 81 -12.88 14.70 23.63
N GLN A 82 -12.09 15.58 23.02
CA GLN A 82 -12.19 17.05 23.23
C GLN A 82 -12.84 17.77 22.04
N ASN A 83 -13.58 17.03 21.21
CA ASN A 83 -14.30 17.53 20.02
C ASN A 83 -13.41 18.14 18.94
N TYR A 84 -12.12 17.78 18.91
CA TYR A 84 -11.21 18.15 17.84
C TYR A 84 -11.33 17.18 16.66
N VAL A 85 -11.18 17.74 15.48
CA VAL A 85 -11.03 17.01 14.22
C VAL A 85 -9.68 17.37 13.59
N LEU A 86 -9.05 16.39 12.93
CA LEU A 86 -7.83 16.61 12.17
C LEU A 86 -8.13 16.48 10.69
N LEU A 87 -7.63 17.45 9.92
CA LEU A 87 -7.63 17.41 8.47
C LEU A 87 -6.19 17.51 7.96
N LEU A 88 -5.90 16.73 6.93
CA LEU A 88 -4.71 16.92 6.11
C LEU A 88 -5.19 17.40 4.74
N ALA A 89 -4.91 18.65 4.43
CA ALA A 89 -5.21 19.24 3.13
C ALA A 89 -3.95 19.26 2.25
N ASP A 90 -4.10 19.11 0.94
CA ASP A 90 -2.99 19.29 0.00
C ASP A 90 -2.66 20.79 -0.21
N ALA A 91 -1.68 21.09 -1.05
CA ALA A 91 -1.25 22.46 -1.33
C ALA A 91 -2.32 23.32 -2.04
N LYS A 92 -3.42 22.72 -2.50
CA LYS A 92 -4.56 23.41 -3.11
C LYS A 92 -5.71 23.66 -2.13
N GLY A 93 -5.61 23.13 -0.90
CA GLY A 93 -6.64 23.28 0.13
C GLY A 93 -7.62 22.12 0.23
N VAL A 94 -7.51 21.09 -0.62
CA VAL A 94 -8.44 19.95 -0.61
C VAL A 94 -8.05 18.95 0.47
N CYS A 95 -9.00 18.59 1.33
CA CYS A 95 -8.83 17.60 2.40
C CYS A 95 -8.64 16.19 1.82
N VAL A 96 -7.43 15.63 1.94
CA VAL A 96 -7.02 14.32 1.40
C VAL A 96 -6.98 13.20 2.43
N ASP A 97 -6.87 13.52 3.73
CA ASP A 97 -7.03 12.56 4.84
C ASP A 97 -7.70 13.25 6.04
N PHE A 98 -8.44 12.49 6.83
CA PHE A 98 -9.35 13.03 7.83
C PHE A 98 -9.44 12.08 9.04
N PHE A 99 -9.49 12.68 10.25
CA PHE A 99 -9.69 11.97 11.50
C PHE A 99 -10.68 12.74 12.36
N GLY A 100 -11.88 12.22 12.48
CA GLY A 100 -12.97 12.76 13.29
C GLY A 100 -13.61 11.67 14.15
N ASP A 101 -14.36 12.09 15.19
CA ASP A 101 -15.14 11.18 15.99
C ASP A 101 -16.45 10.85 15.24
N PRO A 102 -16.73 9.56 14.98
CA PRO A 102 -17.95 9.15 14.27
C PRO A 102 -19.26 9.65 14.91
N ARG A 103 -19.25 9.96 16.21
CA ARG A 103 -20.44 10.49 16.91
C ARG A 103 -20.86 11.87 16.42
N PHE A 104 -19.98 12.62 15.78
CA PHE A 104 -20.20 13.98 15.27
C PHE A 104 -20.15 14.03 13.73
N GLU A 105 -20.28 12.89 13.05
CA GLU A 105 -20.12 12.83 11.59
C GLU A 105 -21.07 13.78 10.83
N ASP A 106 -22.33 13.88 11.26
CA ASP A 106 -23.30 14.76 10.62
C ASP A 106 -22.98 16.24 10.85
N ASP A 107 -22.60 16.63 12.07
CA ASP A 107 -22.20 17.99 12.41
C ASP A 107 -20.92 18.40 11.65
N LEU A 108 -19.95 17.47 11.54
CA LEU A 108 -18.70 17.69 10.81
C LEU A 108 -18.96 17.85 9.31
N ARG A 109 -19.84 17.05 8.74
CA ARG A 109 -20.24 17.15 7.34
C ARG A 109 -20.98 18.45 7.06
N GLN A 110 -21.87 18.88 7.95
CA GLN A 110 -22.58 20.16 7.84
C GLN A 110 -21.62 21.35 7.92
N ALA A 111 -20.59 21.27 8.76
CA ALA A 111 -19.55 22.29 8.88
C ALA A 111 -18.50 22.23 7.74
N GLY A 112 -18.59 21.26 6.81
CA GLY A 112 -17.61 21.06 5.76
C GLY A 112 -16.30 20.41 6.21
N LEU A 113 -16.21 19.95 7.47
CA LEU A 113 -15.03 19.30 8.02
C LEU A 113 -15.05 17.82 7.68
N THR A 114 -14.83 17.50 6.41
CA THR A 114 -14.92 16.14 5.87
C THR A 114 -13.92 15.92 4.73
N LEU A 115 -13.76 14.65 4.35
CA LEU A 115 -12.88 14.28 3.23
C LEU A 115 -13.39 14.89 1.92
N GLY A 116 -12.48 15.51 1.15
CA GLY A 116 -12.78 16.17 -0.12
C GLY A 116 -13.30 17.60 0.01
N SER A 117 -13.41 18.15 1.20
CA SER A 117 -13.70 19.59 1.35
C SER A 117 -12.53 20.44 0.87
N ASP A 118 -12.85 21.49 0.14
CA ASP A 118 -11.91 22.50 -0.37
C ASP A 118 -11.93 23.73 0.53
N TRP A 119 -10.81 23.97 1.20
CA TRP A 119 -10.59 25.02 2.16
C TRP A 119 -9.63 26.09 1.63
N SER A 120 -9.48 26.19 0.29
CA SER A 120 -8.73 27.29 -0.32
C SER A 120 -9.36 28.64 0.04
N GLU A 121 -8.53 29.68 0.17
CA GLU A 121 -9.00 31.00 0.65
C GLU A 121 -9.98 31.66 -0.34
N ASP A 122 -9.85 31.38 -1.64
CA ASP A 122 -10.72 31.89 -2.70
C ASP A 122 -12.12 31.25 -2.72
N LEU A 123 -12.31 30.10 -2.07
CA LEU A 123 -13.60 29.42 -1.95
C LEU A 123 -14.19 29.49 -0.53
N ALA A 124 -13.36 29.25 0.48
CA ALA A 124 -13.82 29.19 1.88
C ALA A 124 -13.67 30.54 2.63
N GLY A 125 -13.00 31.50 2.02
CA GLY A 125 -12.60 32.75 2.68
C GLY A 125 -11.52 32.52 3.72
N THR A 126 -11.37 33.48 4.62
CA THR A 126 -10.43 33.39 5.75
C THR A 126 -10.75 32.16 6.59
N CYS A 127 -9.90 31.15 6.53
CA CYS A 127 -9.98 29.90 7.28
C CYS A 127 -8.58 29.40 7.62
N GLY A 128 -8.46 28.41 8.50
CA GLY A 128 -7.15 27.90 8.94
C GLY A 128 -6.30 27.42 7.77
N VAL A 129 -6.83 26.51 6.95
CA VAL A 129 -6.09 25.92 5.82
C VAL A 129 -5.72 26.94 4.75
N GLY A 130 -6.71 27.71 4.25
CA GLY A 130 -6.49 28.68 3.18
C GLY A 130 -5.51 29.79 3.58
N SER A 131 -5.68 30.35 4.77
CA SER A 131 -4.75 31.38 5.29
C SER A 131 -3.33 30.82 5.50
N CYS A 132 -3.20 29.55 5.95
CA CYS A 132 -1.92 28.88 6.09
C CYS A 132 -1.23 28.68 4.74
N ILE A 133 -1.97 28.32 3.68
CA ILE A 133 -1.43 28.17 2.32
C ILE A 133 -0.90 29.51 1.80
N VAL A 134 -1.70 30.57 1.96
CA VAL A 134 -1.36 31.90 1.42
C VAL A 134 -0.16 32.52 2.14
N THR A 135 -0.05 32.35 3.47
CA THR A 135 1.03 32.96 4.26
C THR A 135 2.27 32.08 4.36
N GLY A 136 2.14 30.76 4.17
CA GLY A 136 3.21 29.80 4.45
C GLY A 136 3.52 29.63 5.94
N GLU A 137 2.69 30.19 6.84
CA GLU A 137 2.90 30.18 8.28
C GLU A 137 1.82 29.41 9.03
N ALA A 138 2.16 28.94 10.24
CA ALA A 138 1.18 28.33 11.11
C ALA A 138 0.25 29.38 11.70
N VAL A 139 -1.06 29.19 11.54
CA VAL A 139 -2.08 30.19 11.87
C VAL A 139 -3.20 29.60 12.74
N THR A 140 -3.83 30.44 13.54
CA THR A 140 -5.09 30.15 14.23
C THR A 140 -6.15 31.16 13.78
N ILE A 141 -7.18 30.64 13.13
CA ILE A 141 -8.38 31.41 12.77
C ILE A 141 -9.48 30.98 13.75
N HIS A 142 -9.93 31.91 14.57
CA HIS A 142 -10.77 31.63 15.73
C HIS A 142 -12.09 32.39 15.65
N GLN A 143 -13.21 31.62 15.61
CA GLN A 143 -14.55 32.21 15.64
C GLN A 143 -14.74 33.32 14.60
N GLY A 144 -15.05 34.53 15.04
CA GLY A 144 -15.23 35.70 14.19
C GLY A 144 -13.98 36.17 13.42
N ASP A 145 -12.84 35.45 13.46
CA ASP A 145 -11.72 35.66 12.53
C ASP A 145 -12.02 35.07 11.15
N HIS A 146 -12.92 34.04 11.07
CA HIS A 146 -13.36 33.50 9.80
C HIS A 146 -14.12 34.55 9.00
N PHE A 147 -13.96 34.52 7.66
CA PHE A 147 -14.68 35.44 6.79
C PHE A 147 -16.15 35.10 6.67
N GLY A 148 -16.45 33.80 6.38
CA GLY A 148 -17.80 33.33 6.17
C GLY A 148 -18.59 33.15 7.48
N LEU A 149 -19.84 33.65 7.54
CA LEU A 149 -20.71 33.53 8.71
C LEU A 149 -20.92 32.08 9.16
N ALA A 150 -20.99 31.14 8.21
CA ALA A 150 -21.16 29.71 8.50
C ALA A 150 -19.98 29.12 9.31
N HIS A 151 -18.81 29.72 9.23
CA HIS A 151 -17.58 29.23 9.87
C HIS A 151 -17.25 29.95 11.19
N THR A 152 -18.00 31.00 11.57
CA THR A 152 -17.76 31.75 12.82
C THR A 152 -17.86 30.90 14.11
N PRO A 153 -18.56 29.75 14.19
CA PRO A 153 -18.49 28.89 15.37
C PRO A 153 -17.18 28.10 15.49
N LEU A 154 -16.45 27.93 14.37
CA LEU A 154 -15.25 27.10 14.28
C LEU A 154 -14.04 27.76 14.94
N SER A 155 -13.09 26.94 15.30
CA SER A 155 -11.74 27.37 15.63
C SER A 155 -10.75 26.43 14.96
N CYS A 156 -10.00 26.95 14.01
CA CYS A 156 -9.07 26.21 13.15
C CYS A 156 -7.64 26.61 13.46
N THR A 157 -6.78 25.63 13.69
CA THR A 157 -5.35 25.85 13.94
C THR A 157 -4.56 24.99 12.99
N SER A 158 -3.87 25.62 12.06
CA SER A 158 -3.21 25.00 10.92
C SER A 158 -1.72 25.23 10.92
N ALA A 159 -0.94 24.28 10.43
CA ALA A 159 0.48 24.43 10.16
C ALA A 159 0.84 23.89 8.78
N PRO A 160 1.72 24.58 8.04
CA PRO A 160 2.18 24.11 6.73
C PRO A 160 3.11 22.91 6.88
N ILE A 161 3.12 22.06 5.86
CA ILE A 161 4.05 20.95 5.68
C ILE A 161 4.76 21.20 4.36
N TYR A 162 6.08 21.25 4.42
CA TYR A 162 6.93 21.47 3.26
C TYR A 162 7.54 20.15 2.79
N ASP A 163 7.78 20.05 1.49
CA ASP A 163 8.55 18.94 0.94
C ASP A 163 10.06 19.11 1.21
N THR A 164 10.85 18.16 0.75
CA THR A 164 12.31 18.18 0.94
C THR A 164 13.04 19.25 0.13
N CYS A 165 12.34 19.96 -0.75
CA CYS A 165 12.87 21.07 -1.56
C CYS A 165 12.41 22.45 -1.04
N GLY A 166 11.65 22.50 0.05
CA GLY A 166 11.12 23.74 0.63
C GLY A 166 9.83 24.24 -0.04
N GLN A 167 9.12 23.38 -0.82
CA GLN A 167 7.83 23.73 -1.41
C GLN A 167 6.70 23.31 -0.47
N LEU A 168 5.71 24.19 -0.25
CA LEU A 168 4.53 23.84 0.52
C LEU A 168 3.76 22.71 -0.20
N THR A 169 3.56 21.59 0.45
CA THR A 169 2.94 20.41 -0.14
C THR A 169 1.62 20.01 0.52
N ALA A 170 1.42 20.41 1.78
CA ALA A 170 0.19 20.15 2.52
C ALA A 170 0.04 21.11 3.70
N VAL A 171 -1.15 21.08 4.30
CA VAL A 171 -1.46 21.75 5.55
C VAL A 171 -2.08 20.75 6.51
N LEU A 172 -1.55 20.69 7.73
CA LEU A 172 -2.16 19.98 8.84
C LEU A 172 -3.03 20.94 9.63
N ASP A 173 -4.30 20.62 9.79
CA ASP A 173 -5.26 21.42 10.55
C ASP A 173 -5.85 20.63 11.72
N ILE A 174 -6.01 21.31 12.86
CA ILE A 174 -6.77 20.87 14.03
C ILE A 174 -7.92 21.83 14.23
N SER A 175 -9.14 21.36 14.01
CA SER A 175 -10.34 22.20 14.11
C SER A 175 -11.25 21.76 15.25
N LEU A 176 -11.92 22.75 15.87
CA LEU A 176 -13.03 22.57 16.81
C LEU A 176 -14.32 23.07 16.20
N LEU A 177 -15.40 22.27 16.29
CA LEU A 177 -16.73 22.68 15.85
C LEU A 177 -17.30 23.86 16.66
N ARG A 178 -17.00 23.90 17.96
CA ARG A 178 -17.42 24.97 18.86
C ARG A 178 -16.32 25.20 19.89
N SER A 179 -15.71 26.36 19.85
CA SER A 179 -14.73 26.76 20.85
C SER A 179 -15.39 27.64 21.92
N PRO A 180 -15.37 27.23 23.19
CA PRO A 180 -16.03 28.01 24.26
C PRO A 180 -15.13 29.16 24.79
N SER A 181 -13.88 29.24 24.35
CA SER A 181 -12.82 29.97 25.03
C SER A 181 -12.19 31.04 24.14
N PRO A 182 -11.43 32.02 24.68
CA PRO A 182 -10.70 32.98 23.87
C PRO A 182 -9.64 32.31 22.97
N LYS A 183 -9.20 33.01 21.94
CA LYS A 183 -8.20 32.53 20.95
C LYS A 183 -6.95 31.94 21.59
N SER A 184 -6.52 32.46 22.73
CA SER A 184 -5.37 31.97 23.51
C SER A 184 -5.54 30.49 23.96
N SER A 185 -6.77 29.99 24.06
CA SER A 185 -7.00 28.57 24.37
C SER A 185 -6.45 27.64 23.29
N GLN A 186 -6.24 28.13 22.06
CA GLN A 186 -5.71 27.37 20.93
C GLN A 186 -4.17 27.26 20.93
N ASN A 187 -3.47 27.88 21.88
CA ASN A 187 -2.00 27.81 21.96
C ASN A 187 -1.50 26.36 22.09
N LEU A 188 -2.23 25.49 22.82
CA LEU A 188 -1.87 24.08 22.91
C LEU A 188 -2.05 23.38 21.55
N ALA A 189 -3.16 23.64 20.86
CA ALA A 189 -3.40 23.10 19.52
C ALA A 189 -2.32 23.58 18.53
N MET A 190 -1.91 24.86 18.62
CA MET A 190 -0.83 25.41 17.81
C MET A 190 0.50 24.68 18.03
N ASN A 191 0.86 24.42 19.28
CA ASN A 191 2.08 23.69 19.59
C ASN A 191 2.01 22.23 19.08
N LEU A 192 0.87 21.58 19.21
CA LEU A 192 0.67 20.20 18.74
C LEU A 192 0.73 20.10 17.21
N VAL A 193 0.08 21.04 16.50
CA VAL A 193 0.06 21.00 15.03
C VAL A 193 1.43 21.31 14.45
N ARG A 194 2.15 22.31 14.99
CA ARG A 194 3.52 22.64 14.59
C ARG A 194 4.49 21.49 14.83
N ALA A 195 4.45 20.87 16.01
CA ALA A 195 5.31 19.73 16.33
C ALA A 195 5.01 18.54 15.42
N SER A 196 3.73 18.31 15.08
CA SER A 196 3.33 17.22 14.20
C SER A 196 3.72 17.48 12.76
N ALA A 197 3.57 18.69 12.24
CA ALA A 197 4.01 19.07 10.90
C ALA A 197 5.53 18.87 10.76
N ARG A 198 6.33 19.35 11.72
CA ARG A 198 7.79 19.15 11.74
C ARG A 198 8.17 17.66 11.75
N ARG A 199 7.47 16.83 12.52
CA ARG A 199 7.73 15.36 12.54
C ARG A 199 7.38 14.69 11.22
N ILE A 200 6.32 15.15 10.53
CA ILE A 200 5.95 14.67 9.20
C ILE A 200 7.03 15.05 8.18
N GLU A 201 7.52 16.29 8.18
CA GLU A 201 8.63 16.74 7.32
C GLU A 201 9.89 15.90 7.56
N MET A 202 10.26 15.70 8.83
CA MET A 202 11.40 14.87 9.22
C MET A 202 11.24 13.42 8.70
N ALA A 203 10.07 12.83 8.87
CA ALA A 203 9.78 11.47 8.38
C ALA A 203 9.83 11.41 6.85
N ASN A 204 9.33 12.43 6.17
CA ASN A 204 9.39 12.55 4.72
C ASN A 204 10.83 12.68 4.21
N LEU A 205 11.63 13.57 4.81
CA LEU A 205 13.06 13.71 4.49
C LEU A 205 13.77 12.35 4.63
N MET A 206 13.62 11.67 5.77
CA MET A 206 14.23 10.36 6.03
C MET A 206 13.77 9.28 5.03
N ALA A 207 12.53 9.34 4.55
CA ALA A 207 12.01 8.39 3.58
C ALA A 207 12.55 8.64 2.17
N MET A 208 12.77 9.92 1.81
CA MET A 208 13.21 10.33 0.47
C MET A 208 14.72 10.21 0.26
N THR A 209 15.51 10.43 1.32
CA THR A 209 16.98 10.56 1.23
C THR A 209 17.70 9.41 1.94
N ARG A 210 17.18 8.18 1.78
CA ARG A 210 17.77 6.97 2.42
C ARG A 210 19.18 6.65 1.96
N SER A 211 19.55 7.07 0.76
CA SER A 211 20.89 6.87 0.15
C SER A 211 21.87 7.97 0.48
N ASP A 212 21.45 8.99 1.20
CA ASP A 212 22.21 10.18 1.48
C ASP A 212 22.48 10.30 2.99
N TRP A 213 23.46 11.10 3.37
CA TRP A 213 23.66 11.47 4.76
C TRP A 213 22.51 12.34 5.24
N VAL A 214 22.01 12.12 6.44
CA VAL A 214 21.05 13.05 7.08
C VAL A 214 21.68 13.61 8.33
N LEU A 215 21.86 14.93 8.37
CA LEU A 215 22.33 15.67 9.52
C LEU A 215 21.12 16.34 10.20
N ARG A 216 20.76 15.82 11.38
CA ARG A 216 19.76 16.42 12.27
C ARG A 216 20.44 17.38 13.21
N PHE A 217 19.76 18.45 13.59
CA PHE A 217 20.29 19.41 14.56
C PHE A 217 19.23 20.03 15.45
N SER A 218 19.67 20.52 16.59
CA SER A 218 18.85 21.15 17.61
C SER A 218 19.67 22.18 18.39
N THR A 219 18.99 23.15 19.00
CA THR A 219 19.59 24.11 19.93
C THR A 219 19.89 23.50 21.29
N SER A 220 19.24 22.37 21.64
CA SER A 220 19.48 21.64 22.87
C SER A 220 19.89 20.19 22.62
N PRO A 221 20.88 19.67 23.36
CA PRO A 221 21.40 18.32 23.17
C PRO A 221 20.40 17.21 23.55
N GLU A 222 19.53 17.47 24.55
CA GLU A 222 18.62 16.48 25.13
C GLU A 222 17.57 15.99 24.14
N PHE A 223 17.12 16.86 23.21
CA PHE A 223 16.08 16.54 22.24
C PHE A 223 16.62 16.14 20.87
N LEU A 224 17.93 16.24 20.66
CA LEU A 224 18.57 16.01 19.37
C LEU A 224 18.22 14.67 18.72
N GLU A 225 18.15 13.59 19.49
CA GLU A 225 17.85 12.24 18.97
C GLU A 225 16.34 11.92 18.95
N VAL A 226 15.55 12.57 19.79
CA VAL A 226 14.12 12.24 19.99
C VAL A 226 13.20 13.14 19.20
N ASP A 227 13.44 14.47 19.22
CA ASP A 227 12.60 15.47 18.53
C ASP A 227 13.48 16.62 17.99
N PRO A 228 14.35 16.37 17.01
CA PRO A 228 15.26 17.39 16.45
C PRO A 228 14.48 18.53 15.83
N GLU A 229 15.00 19.74 15.94
CA GLU A 229 14.35 20.94 15.43
C GLU A 229 14.34 21.00 13.91
N ALA A 230 15.43 20.52 13.28
CA ALA A 230 15.58 20.53 11.84
C ALA A 230 16.57 19.47 11.34
N ALA A 231 16.60 19.27 10.02
CA ALA A 231 17.57 18.39 9.36
C ALA A 231 17.83 18.80 7.93
N VAL A 232 19.00 18.41 7.43
CA VAL A 232 19.38 18.46 6.03
C VAL A 232 19.85 17.09 5.56
N ALA A 233 19.62 16.77 4.29
CA ALA A 233 20.19 15.60 3.62
C ALA A 233 21.34 16.05 2.73
N LEU A 234 22.43 15.29 2.74
CA LEU A 234 23.67 15.62 2.04
C LEU A 234 24.10 14.46 1.13
N ASP A 235 24.42 14.78 -0.10
CA ASP A 235 25.05 13.81 -1.00
C ASP A 235 26.50 13.50 -0.60
N GLY A 236 27.13 12.56 -1.30
CA GLY A 236 28.53 12.17 -1.05
C GLY A 236 29.56 13.30 -1.27
N SER A 237 29.18 14.42 -1.89
CA SER A 237 30.03 15.61 -2.08
C SER A 237 29.78 16.70 -1.04
N GLY A 238 28.82 16.51 -0.11
CA GLY A 238 28.44 17.46 0.90
C GLY A 238 27.48 18.55 0.43
N ARG A 239 26.81 18.33 -0.71
CA ARG A 239 25.75 19.25 -1.16
C ARG A 239 24.41 18.88 -0.51
N ILE A 240 23.66 19.89 -0.14
CA ILE A 240 22.31 19.76 0.41
C ILE A 240 21.38 19.32 -0.72
N VAL A 241 20.83 18.10 -0.62
CA VAL A 241 19.88 17.50 -1.58
C VAL A 241 18.45 17.48 -1.05
N GLY A 242 18.26 17.79 0.24
CA GLY A 242 16.96 17.87 0.88
C GLY A 242 17.06 18.54 2.25
N LEU A 243 15.97 19.13 2.70
CA LEU A 243 15.90 19.80 4.00
C LEU A 243 14.50 19.73 4.60
N THR A 244 14.39 19.93 5.91
CA THR A 244 13.13 20.29 6.58
C THR A 244 12.99 21.83 6.58
N HIS A 245 11.76 22.34 6.59
CA HIS A 245 11.53 23.79 6.55
C HIS A 245 12.30 24.55 7.63
N GLY A 246 12.35 24.04 8.86
CA GLY A 246 13.11 24.63 9.95
C GLY A 246 14.62 24.75 9.70
N ALA A 247 15.19 24.01 8.75
CA ALA A 247 16.62 24.05 8.47
C ALA A 247 17.08 25.40 7.90
N GLN A 248 16.25 26.05 7.10
CA GLN A 248 16.54 27.38 6.55
C GLN A 248 16.72 28.40 7.68
N ALA A 249 15.76 28.45 8.62
CA ALA A 249 15.80 29.38 9.76
C ALA A 249 16.98 29.08 10.72
N CYS A 250 17.34 27.82 10.90
CA CYS A 250 18.45 27.45 11.78
C CYS A 250 19.81 27.77 11.17
N LEU A 251 20.02 27.45 9.88
CA LEU A 251 21.34 27.53 9.24
C LEU A 251 21.62 28.89 8.60
N SER A 252 20.59 29.55 8.06
CA SER A 252 20.74 30.84 7.36
C SER A 252 19.53 31.77 7.56
N PRO A 253 19.29 32.29 8.78
CA PRO A 253 18.10 33.07 9.10
C PRO A 253 18.00 34.40 8.35
N GLU A 254 19.14 34.97 7.94
CA GLU A 254 19.20 36.26 7.26
C GLU A 254 19.09 36.20 5.73
N SER A 255 19.18 34.99 5.15
CA SER A 255 19.11 34.79 3.71
C SER A 255 17.82 34.09 3.31
N SER A 256 17.18 34.62 2.26
CA SER A 256 16.05 34.00 1.58
C SER A 256 16.48 32.98 0.50
N ASP A 257 17.79 32.86 0.23
CA ASP A 257 18.28 31.96 -0.80
C ASP A 257 18.12 30.49 -0.40
N SER A 258 17.66 29.67 -1.34
CA SER A 258 17.51 28.25 -1.09
C SER A 258 18.83 27.59 -0.71
N LEU A 259 18.81 26.79 0.36
CA LEU A 259 19.98 25.98 0.77
C LEU A 259 20.21 24.77 -0.14
N ILE A 260 19.22 24.38 -0.94
CA ILE A 260 19.33 23.23 -1.86
C ILE A 260 20.45 23.46 -2.87
N GLY A 261 21.34 22.48 -2.99
CA GLY A 261 22.53 22.53 -3.86
C GLY A 261 23.75 23.23 -3.27
N GLN A 262 23.60 23.99 -2.16
CA GLN A 262 24.73 24.57 -1.44
C GLN A 262 25.55 23.49 -0.73
N ARG A 263 26.82 23.75 -0.51
CA ARG A 263 27.69 22.85 0.25
C ARG A 263 27.54 23.11 1.74
N ILE A 264 27.49 22.05 2.54
CA ILE A 264 27.35 22.17 3.99
C ILE A 264 28.53 22.89 4.63
N ASP A 265 29.73 22.76 4.08
CA ASP A 265 30.96 23.42 4.55
C ASP A 265 30.97 24.94 4.30
N SER A 266 30.05 25.47 3.47
CA SER A 266 29.82 26.90 3.36
C SER A 266 29.01 27.50 4.51
N LEU A 267 28.25 26.67 5.23
CA LEU A 267 27.36 27.07 6.34
C LEU A 267 27.93 26.69 7.70
N LEU A 268 28.55 25.52 7.78
CA LEU A 268 29.11 24.96 9.00
C LEU A 268 30.63 24.79 8.88
N HIS A 269 31.33 24.78 10.00
CA HIS A 269 32.72 24.34 10.07
C HIS A 269 32.79 22.79 10.09
N LEU A 270 32.20 22.15 9.08
CA LEU A 270 32.00 20.71 9.01
C LEU A 270 32.01 20.25 7.55
N GLY A 271 32.80 19.21 7.23
CA GLY A 271 32.78 18.50 5.95
C GLY A 271 32.02 17.17 6.04
N VAL A 272 31.84 16.51 4.89
CA VAL A 272 31.19 15.18 4.85
C VAL A 272 32.04 14.13 5.59
N ASP A 273 33.35 14.26 5.54
CA ASP A 273 34.28 13.33 6.19
C ASP A 273 34.19 13.39 7.73
N ASP A 274 33.66 14.49 8.29
CA ASP A 274 33.47 14.66 9.73
C ASP A 274 32.13 14.09 10.23
N LEU A 275 31.18 13.77 9.34
CA LEU A 275 29.85 13.29 9.71
C LEU A 275 29.87 11.99 10.54
N PRO A 276 30.78 11.02 10.29
CA PRO A 276 30.89 9.82 11.12
C PRO A 276 31.14 10.12 12.61
N ASP A 277 31.81 11.24 12.92
CA ASP A 277 32.08 11.65 14.31
C ASP A 277 30.84 12.15 15.05
N LEU A 278 29.79 12.54 14.32
CA LEU A 278 28.50 12.96 14.83
C LEU A 278 27.47 11.83 14.94
N MET A 279 27.87 10.59 14.66
CA MET A 279 27.01 9.44 14.80
C MET A 279 26.85 8.99 16.26
N ARG A 280 25.94 8.04 16.51
CA ARG A 280 25.78 7.40 17.81
C ARG A 280 27.11 6.79 18.29
N GLY A 281 27.50 7.07 19.52
CA GLY A 281 28.77 6.64 20.09
C GLY A 281 29.48 7.72 20.91
N ARG A 282 29.12 8.99 20.68
CA ARG A 282 29.53 10.13 21.54
C ARG A 282 28.30 10.68 22.27
N PRO A 283 28.47 11.22 23.50
CA PRO A 283 27.40 11.99 24.15
C PRO A 283 26.86 13.10 23.26
N THR A 284 25.57 13.43 23.39
CA THR A 284 24.94 14.47 22.55
C THR A 284 25.54 15.85 22.80
N GLU A 285 25.98 16.12 24.03
CA GLU A 285 26.64 17.37 24.45
C GLU A 285 27.97 17.61 23.73
N ASP A 286 28.65 16.54 23.30
CA ASP A 286 29.97 16.62 22.61
C ASP A 286 29.82 16.77 21.09
N ARG A 287 28.61 16.69 20.54
CA ARG A 287 28.34 16.76 19.09
C ARG A 287 27.98 18.18 18.66
N VAL A 288 28.86 19.14 18.95
CA VAL A 288 28.65 20.56 18.64
C VAL A 288 28.96 20.85 17.19
N LEU A 289 28.04 21.52 16.51
CA LEU A 289 28.17 22.10 15.18
C LEU A 289 28.45 23.61 15.31
N HIS A 290 29.52 24.09 14.71
CA HIS A 290 29.81 25.52 14.67
C HIS A 290 29.39 26.10 13.33
N LEU A 291 28.45 27.03 13.35
CA LEU A 291 28.06 27.80 12.18
C LEU A 291 29.11 28.84 11.86
N ARG A 292 29.17 29.28 10.60
CA ARG A 292 30.10 30.32 10.18
C ARG A 292 29.79 31.70 10.74
N ASP A 293 28.59 31.93 11.22
CA ASP A 293 28.15 33.13 11.92
C ASP A 293 28.50 33.15 13.43
N GLY A 294 29.16 32.10 13.93
CA GLY A 294 29.59 31.96 15.33
C GLY A 294 28.57 31.28 16.24
N ARG A 295 27.37 30.95 15.77
CA ARG A 295 26.38 30.21 16.57
C ARG A 295 26.78 28.75 16.68
N GLY A 296 26.32 28.09 17.76
CA GLY A 296 26.47 26.66 17.99
C GLY A 296 25.15 25.92 17.94
N LEU A 297 25.14 24.74 17.35
CA LEU A 297 24.03 23.78 17.37
C LEU A 297 24.58 22.41 17.77
N PHE A 298 23.70 21.53 18.24
CA PHE A 298 24.05 20.11 18.44
C PHE A 298 23.61 19.31 17.23
N GLY A 299 24.48 18.41 16.74
CA GLY A 299 24.27 17.64 15.51
C GLY A 299 24.27 16.13 15.72
N HIS A 300 23.42 15.43 14.96
CA HIS A 300 23.42 13.98 14.87
C HIS A 300 23.38 13.55 13.41
N ALA A 301 24.44 12.90 12.95
CA ALA A 301 24.51 12.38 11.61
C ALA A 301 23.96 10.94 11.53
N ILE A 302 23.17 10.70 10.51
CA ILE A 302 22.67 9.38 10.14
C ILE A 302 23.33 9.02 8.81
N ALA A 303 24.11 7.93 8.83
CA ALA A 303 24.77 7.46 7.62
C ALA A 303 23.75 7.07 6.54
N PRO A 304 24.12 7.25 5.25
CA PRO A 304 23.37 6.69 4.15
C PRO A 304 23.03 5.24 4.50
N GLN A 305 21.75 4.94 4.55
CA GLN A 305 21.41 3.54 4.44
C GLN A 305 21.94 3.18 3.07
N THR A 306 23.15 2.60 3.03
CA THR A 306 23.47 1.77 1.90
C THR A 306 22.18 0.99 1.75
N VAL A 307 21.36 1.32 0.70
CA VAL A 307 20.53 0.27 0.18
C VAL A 307 21.52 -0.86 0.22
N ARG A 308 21.37 -1.79 1.17
CA ARG A 308 21.90 -3.10 0.95
C ARG A 308 21.16 -3.46 -0.34
N ARG A 309 21.75 -3.05 -1.45
CA ARG A 309 21.73 -3.87 -2.65
C ARG A 309 22.09 -5.17 -2.03
N PRO A 310 21.04 -6.05 -1.86
CA PRO A 310 21.31 -7.27 -1.13
C PRO A 310 22.60 -7.65 -1.75
N MET A 311 23.69 -7.52 -0.95
CA MET A 311 25.07 -7.70 -1.44
C MET A 311 24.83 -8.93 -2.22
N ARG A 312 24.94 -8.88 -3.57
CA ARG A 312 24.62 -10.01 -4.40
C ARG A 312 25.35 -11.15 -3.70
N SER A 313 24.77 -11.57 -2.62
CA SER A 313 24.98 -12.87 -2.04
C SER A 313 24.70 -13.66 -3.25
N ALA A 314 25.76 -14.21 -3.82
CA ALA A 314 25.77 -15.00 -5.01
C ALA A 314 24.39 -15.62 -5.07
N PRO A 315 23.56 -15.27 -6.08
CA PRO A 315 22.08 -15.30 -6.04
C PRO A 315 21.72 -16.51 -5.23
N PRO A 316 21.05 -16.40 -4.06
CA PRO A 316 21.02 -17.43 -3.04
C PRO A 316 20.77 -18.70 -3.81
N GLN A 317 21.78 -19.57 -3.88
CA GLN A 317 21.78 -20.63 -4.89
C GLN A 317 20.49 -21.34 -4.62
N THR A 318 19.54 -21.10 -5.51
CA THR A 318 18.15 -21.59 -5.32
C THR A 318 18.38 -23.08 -5.20
N PRO A 319 18.14 -23.72 -4.06
CA PRO A 319 18.59 -25.08 -3.80
C PRO A 319 18.29 -25.93 -5.03
N GLU A 320 19.16 -26.80 -5.45
CA GLU A 320 19.02 -27.56 -6.72
C GLU A 320 17.63 -28.17 -6.90
N CYS A 321 16.93 -28.45 -5.79
CA CYS A 321 15.56 -28.96 -5.80
C CYS A 321 14.53 -27.99 -6.42
N PHE A 322 14.81 -26.70 -6.47
CA PHE A 322 14.00 -25.70 -7.18
C PHE A 322 14.53 -25.44 -8.61
N ALA A 323 15.75 -25.86 -8.91
CA ALA A 323 16.31 -25.72 -10.24
C ALA A 323 15.44 -26.46 -11.26
N GLY A 324 14.93 -25.73 -12.22
CA GLY A 324 14.07 -26.29 -13.25
C GLY A 324 12.59 -26.33 -12.97
N LEU A 325 12.11 -25.61 -11.95
CA LEU A 325 10.69 -25.32 -11.78
C LEU A 325 10.29 -24.01 -12.48
N ALA A 326 11.25 -23.16 -12.79
CA ALA A 326 11.07 -21.96 -13.60
C ALA A 326 12.28 -21.72 -14.52
N GLY A 327 12.01 -21.11 -15.67
CA GLY A 327 13.01 -20.50 -16.53
C GLY A 327 13.32 -19.08 -16.07
N GLN A 328 13.16 -18.08 -16.97
CA GLN A 328 13.42 -16.68 -16.68
C GLN A 328 12.16 -15.88 -16.29
N ASP A 329 11.04 -16.56 -16.02
CA ASP A 329 9.81 -15.88 -15.57
C ASP A 329 10.02 -15.21 -14.21
N PRO A 330 9.90 -13.87 -14.10
CA PRO A 330 10.19 -13.15 -12.86
C PRO A 330 9.23 -13.48 -11.71
N ALA A 331 7.95 -13.75 -12.02
CA ALA A 331 6.94 -14.10 -11.03
C ALA A 331 7.27 -15.46 -10.39
N MET A 332 7.58 -16.46 -11.22
CA MET A 332 8.00 -17.79 -10.74
C MET A 332 9.33 -17.73 -10.00
N GLN A 333 10.33 -16.99 -10.49
CA GLN A 333 11.60 -16.85 -9.78
C GLN A 333 11.41 -16.21 -8.39
N GLY A 334 10.60 -15.15 -8.29
CA GLY A 334 10.27 -14.52 -7.01
C GLY A 334 9.53 -15.48 -6.07
N LEU A 335 8.61 -16.29 -6.61
CA LEU A 335 7.90 -17.31 -5.85
C LEU A 335 8.85 -18.41 -5.34
N LEU A 336 9.78 -18.90 -6.16
CA LEU A 336 10.75 -19.91 -5.76
C LEU A 336 11.73 -19.40 -4.71
N GLN A 337 12.14 -18.13 -4.78
CA GLN A 337 12.95 -17.51 -3.73
C GLN A 337 12.20 -17.43 -2.40
N LYS A 338 10.90 -17.07 -2.41
CA LYS A 338 10.05 -17.10 -1.22
C LYS A 338 9.92 -18.52 -0.68
N ALA A 339 9.66 -19.50 -1.56
CA ALA A 339 9.56 -20.92 -1.20
C ALA A 339 10.86 -21.44 -0.54
N ALA A 340 12.02 -21.07 -1.07
CA ALA A 340 13.32 -21.46 -0.52
C ALA A 340 13.55 -20.90 0.89
N ARG A 341 13.15 -19.65 1.14
CA ARG A 341 13.22 -19.04 2.48
C ARG A 341 12.28 -19.72 3.48
N LEU A 342 11.06 -20.04 3.04
CA LEU A 342 10.08 -20.73 3.87
C LEU A 342 10.49 -22.20 4.13
N ALA A 343 11.28 -22.82 3.25
CA ALA A 343 11.68 -24.22 3.38
C ALA A 343 12.46 -24.50 4.69
N ALA A 344 13.28 -23.55 5.13
CA ALA A 344 14.08 -23.68 6.37
C ALA A 344 13.23 -23.66 7.66
N GLY A 345 12.00 -23.16 7.62
CA GLY A 345 11.12 -23.03 8.78
C GLY A 345 10.08 -24.15 8.88
N LYS A 346 9.39 -24.21 10.04
CA LYS A 346 8.28 -25.16 10.28
C LYS A 346 6.90 -24.54 9.96
N MET A 347 6.85 -23.27 9.52
CA MET A 347 5.60 -22.58 9.23
C MET A 347 4.77 -23.34 8.20
N PRO A 348 3.44 -23.46 8.39
CA PRO A 348 2.54 -24.00 7.37
C PRO A 348 2.60 -23.18 6.09
N VAL A 349 2.50 -23.84 4.94
CA VAL A 349 2.53 -23.19 3.63
C VAL A 349 1.31 -23.58 2.83
N LEU A 350 0.55 -22.60 2.34
CA LEU A 350 -0.54 -22.80 1.41
C LEU A 350 -0.09 -22.50 -0.02
N LEU A 351 -0.25 -23.47 -0.92
CA LEU A 351 0.02 -23.34 -2.35
C LEU A 351 -1.30 -23.11 -3.09
N LEU A 352 -1.51 -21.89 -3.57
CA LEU A 352 -2.68 -21.52 -4.39
C LEU A 352 -2.36 -21.64 -5.87
N GLY A 353 -3.37 -21.94 -6.67
CA GLY A 353 -3.27 -21.92 -8.12
C GLY A 353 -4.19 -22.93 -8.79
N GLU A 354 -4.37 -22.77 -10.09
CA GLU A 354 -5.21 -23.64 -10.90
C GLU A 354 -4.73 -25.11 -10.91
N THR A 355 -5.61 -26.00 -11.33
CA THR A 355 -5.25 -27.41 -11.52
C THR A 355 -4.12 -27.52 -12.55
N GLY A 356 -3.11 -28.33 -12.26
CA GLY A 356 -2.00 -28.56 -13.20
C GLY A 356 -0.86 -27.55 -13.17
N THR A 357 -0.88 -26.50 -12.32
CA THR A 357 0.18 -25.47 -12.21
C THR A 357 1.49 -25.97 -11.56
N GLY A 358 1.53 -27.18 -11.01
CA GLY A 358 2.74 -27.76 -10.42
C GLY A 358 2.83 -27.62 -8.90
N LYS A 359 1.73 -27.42 -8.18
CA LYS A 359 1.68 -27.29 -6.70
C LYS A 359 2.35 -28.44 -5.96
N GLU A 360 2.11 -29.69 -6.37
CA GLU A 360 2.76 -30.86 -5.76
C GLU A 360 4.27 -30.88 -5.98
N THR A 361 4.72 -30.51 -7.18
CA THR A 361 6.15 -30.44 -7.51
C THR A 361 6.84 -29.39 -6.64
N LEU A 362 6.19 -28.23 -6.43
CA LEU A 362 6.70 -27.20 -5.54
C LEU A 362 6.68 -27.65 -4.08
N ALA A 363 5.63 -28.35 -3.61
CA ALA A 363 5.57 -28.90 -2.26
C ALA A 363 6.73 -29.88 -1.98
N ARG A 364 7.05 -30.76 -2.95
CA ARG A 364 8.20 -31.67 -2.87
C ARG A 364 9.53 -30.93 -2.85
N ALA A 365 9.67 -29.87 -3.65
CA ALA A 365 10.88 -29.04 -3.65
C ALA A 365 11.07 -28.31 -2.30
N ILE A 366 10.00 -27.78 -1.71
CA ILE A 366 10.02 -27.18 -0.36
C ILE A 366 10.39 -28.22 0.69
N HIS A 367 9.87 -29.45 0.60
CA HIS A 367 10.21 -30.53 1.50
C HIS A 367 11.69 -30.88 1.44
N VAL A 368 12.24 -31.09 0.24
CA VAL A 368 13.67 -31.41 0.03
C VAL A 368 14.59 -30.28 0.50
N ALA A 369 14.21 -29.04 0.25
CA ALA A 369 14.99 -27.87 0.71
C ALA A 369 14.95 -27.68 2.24
N GLY A 370 14.00 -28.29 2.94
CA GLY A 370 13.80 -28.17 4.38
C GLY A 370 14.79 -28.94 5.25
N GLY A 371 15.76 -29.64 4.68
CA GLY A 371 16.82 -30.35 5.42
C GLY A 371 16.89 -31.86 5.19
N PRO A 372 17.43 -32.65 6.13
CA PRO A 372 17.73 -34.06 5.93
C PRO A 372 16.49 -34.87 5.58
N PRO A 373 16.65 -36.02 4.90
CA PRO A 373 15.54 -36.80 4.36
C PRO A 373 14.56 -37.24 5.45
N ARG A 374 13.35 -36.74 5.38
CA ARG A 374 12.21 -37.02 6.25
C ARG A 374 11.08 -37.61 5.43
N GLY A 375 10.00 -38.09 6.07
CA GLY A 375 8.82 -38.57 5.36
C GLY A 375 8.11 -37.43 4.58
N PHE A 376 7.63 -37.75 3.36
CA PHE A 376 6.70 -36.87 2.62
C PHE A 376 5.37 -37.60 2.46
N HIS A 377 4.38 -37.19 3.25
CA HIS A 377 3.08 -37.84 3.32
C HIS A 377 2.05 -37.00 2.57
N ALA A 378 1.66 -37.45 1.38
CA ALA A 378 0.71 -36.73 0.54
C ALA A 378 -0.69 -37.33 0.70
N LEU A 379 -1.64 -36.53 1.17
CA LEU A 379 -3.05 -36.87 1.28
C LEU A 379 -3.89 -36.08 0.28
N ARG A 380 -4.79 -36.79 -0.42
CA ARG A 380 -5.83 -36.14 -1.20
C ARG A 380 -7.03 -35.88 -0.30
N CYS A 381 -7.43 -34.62 -0.20
CA CYS A 381 -8.49 -34.18 0.73
C CYS A 381 -9.88 -34.65 0.27
N ALA A 382 -10.14 -34.67 -1.04
CA ALA A 382 -11.41 -35.16 -1.56
C ALA A 382 -11.60 -36.67 -1.22
N GLY A 383 -12.63 -36.98 -0.41
CA GLY A 383 -12.95 -38.32 0.06
C GLY A 383 -11.94 -38.93 1.03
N LEU A 384 -11.20 -38.08 1.77
CA LEU A 384 -10.24 -38.49 2.79
C LEU A 384 -10.97 -39.16 3.96
N ARG A 385 -10.60 -40.38 4.30
CA ARG A 385 -11.20 -41.13 5.40
C ARG A 385 -10.41 -40.92 6.70
N PRO A 386 -11.09 -40.84 7.87
CA PRO A 386 -10.43 -40.71 9.16
C PRO A 386 -9.39 -41.80 9.46
N GLU A 387 -9.62 -43.04 8.98
CA GLU A 387 -8.70 -44.16 9.18
C GLU A 387 -7.36 -43.92 8.45
N THR A 388 -7.41 -43.29 7.27
CA THR A 388 -6.20 -42.93 6.51
C THR A 388 -5.38 -41.90 7.23
N VAL A 389 -6.04 -40.97 7.93
CA VAL A 389 -5.37 -39.95 8.76
C VAL A 389 -4.76 -40.60 10.00
N ALA A 390 -5.48 -41.52 10.66
CA ALA A 390 -5.00 -42.23 11.83
C ALA A 390 -3.74 -43.06 11.54
N ALA A 391 -3.63 -43.65 10.36
CA ALA A 391 -2.43 -44.40 9.94
C ALA A 391 -1.15 -43.54 9.91
N LEU A 392 -1.26 -42.20 9.91
CA LEU A 392 -0.12 -41.29 9.99
C LEU A 392 0.39 -41.08 11.43
N GLU A 393 -0.30 -41.59 12.45
CA GLU A 393 0.19 -41.48 13.84
C GLU A 393 1.53 -42.19 14.01
N GLU A 394 1.75 -43.32 13.30
CA GLU A 394 2.99 -44.10 13.33
C GLU A 394 3.97 -43.72 12.21
N ALA A 395 3.60 -42.78 11.33
CA ALA A 395 4.44 -42.41 10.19
C ALA A 395 5.72 -41.66 10.64
N LYS A 396 6.77 -41.74 9.81
CA LYS A 396 8.03 -40.99 10.07
C LYS A 396 7.77 -39.46 10.11
N ALA A 397 8.49 -38.75 10.99
CA ALA A 397 8.52 -37.30 11.00
C ALA A 397 8.80 -36.71 9.61
N GLY A 398 8.13 -35.59 9.26
CA GLY A 398 8.34 -35.05 7.93
C GLY A 398 7.35 -33.97 7.52
N THR A 399 6.94 -34.03 6.27
CA THR A 399 5.99 -33.07 5.68
C THR A 399 4.67 -33.78 5.37
N LEU A 400 3.58 -33.25 5.88
CA LEU A 400 2.22 -33.61 5.51
C LEU A 400 1.74 -32.66 4.41
N PHE A 401 1.52 -33.22 3.21
CA PHE A 401 1.01 -32.45 2.08
C PHE A 401 -0.47 -32.74 1.84
N LEU A 402 -1.33 -31.73 2.09
CA LEU A 402 -2.78 -31.79 1.92
C LEU A 402 -3.17 -31.25 0.54
N LYS A 403 -3.69 -32.11 -0.35
CA LYS A 403 -4.07 -31.75 -1.73
C LYS A 403 -5.54 -31.38 -1.80
N GLY A 404 -5.85 -30.07 -2.06
CA GLY A 404 -7.20 -29.56 -2.19
C GLY A 404 -7.91 -29.48 -0.84
N VAL A 405 -7.42 -28.63 0.06
CA VAL A 405 -7.96 -28.51 1.42
C VAL A 405 -9.40 -28.02 1.45
N GLU A 406 -9.84 -27.36 0.39
CA GLU A 406 -11.24 -26.97 0.17
C GLU A 406 -12.20 -28.17 0.02
N ASP A 407 -11.69 -29.33 -0.30
CA ASP A 407 -12.48 -30.55 -0.52
C ASP A 407 -12.57 -31.44 0.75
N LEU A 408 -12.10 -30.97 1.95
CA LEU A 408 -12.15 -31.72 3.20
C LEU A 408 -13.56 -31.77 3.78
N ASP A 409 -14.05 -32.97 4.07
CA ASP A 409 -15.28 -33.14 4.85
C ASP A 409 -15.04 -32.95 6.37
N GLU A 410 -16.11 -32.77 7.15
CA GLU A 410 -16.04 -32.47 8.57
C GLU A 410 -15.37 -33.58 9.39
N ALA A 411 -15.57 -34.85 9.02
CA ALA A 411 -14.99 -36.01 9.71
C ALA A 411 -13.45 -36.04 9.52
N ALA A 412 -12.98 -35.81 8.29
CA ALA A 412 -11.56 -35.71 7.98
C ALA A 412 -10.88 -34.51 8.65
N GLN A 413 -11.58 -33.36 8.72
CA GLN A 413 -11.07 -32.19 9.45
C GLN A 413 -10.85 -32.50 10.93
N GLY A 414 -11.81 -33.17 11.60
CA GLY A 414 -11.68 -33.59 12.98
C GLY A 414 -10.55 -34.59 13.21
N ALA A 415 -10.32 -35.52 12.29
CA ALA A 415 -9.20 -36.46 12.36
C ALA A 415 -7.85 -35.77 12.15
N LEU A 416 -7.75 -34.84 11.18
CA LEU A 416 -6.53 -34.06 10.94
C LEU A 416 -6.14 -33.20 12.14
N LEU A 417 -7.11 -32.55 12.79
CA LEU A 417 -6.85 -31.77 14.00
C LEU A 417 -6.24 -32.62 15.10
N LYS A 418 -6.84 -33.81 15.39
CA LYS A 418 -6.31 -34.74 16.39
C LYS A 418 -4.89 -35.21 16.05
N LEU A 419 -4.61 -35.48 14.77
CA LEU A 419 -3.28 -35.85 14.30
C LEU A 419 -2.27 -34.71 14.56
N LEU A 420 -2.60 -33.48 14.16
CA LEU A 420 -1.72 -32.32 14.28
C LEU A 420 -1.52 -31.88 15.72
N ASP A 421 -2.45 -32.17 16.63
CA ASP A 421 -2.28 -31.96 18.07
C ASP A 421 -1.26 -32.93 18.68
N ARG A 422 -1.17 -34.15 18.17
CA ARG A 422 -0.25 -35.18 18.66
C ARG A 422 1.11 -35.17 17.98
N ARG A 423 1.17 -34.66 16.74
CA ARG A 423 2.34 -34.76 15.85
C ARG A 423 2.89 -33.38 15.47
N GLU A 424 3.53 -32.70 16.42
CA GLU A 424 4.23 -31.42 16.20
C GLU A 424 5.48 -31.55 15.29
N ASP A 425 5.93 -32.76 15.03
CA ASP A 425 7.04 -33.09 14.15
C ASP A 425 6.65 -33.14 12.65
N LEU A 426 5.35 -33.03 12.33
CA LEU A 426 4.83 -32.93 10.97
C LEU A 426 4.69 -31.47 10.54
N ARG A 427 5.41 -31.11 9.48
CA ARG A 427 5.22 -29.82 8.83
C ARG A 427 4.05 -29.88 7.86
N VAL A 428 3.12 -28.94 7.92
CA VAL A 428 1.97 -28.90 6.99
C VAL A 428 2.30 -28.06 5.77
N ILE A 429 2.07 -28.63 4.59
CA ILE A 429 1.95 -27.92 3.31
C ILE A 429 0.57 -28.23 2.76
N ALA A 430 -0.23 -27.23 2.48
CA ALA A 430 -1.56 -27.37 1.93
C ALA A 430 -1.61 -26.85 0.48
N SER A 431 -2.53 -27.34 -0.32
CA SER A 431 -2.81 -26.76 -1.64
C SER A 431 -4.29 -26.54 -1.84
N ALA A 432 -4.63 -25.45 -2.53
CA ALA A 432 -6.00 -25.10 -2.88
C ALA A 432 -6.09 -24.53 -4.31
N ARG A 433 -7.29 -24.53 -4.86
CA ARG A 433 -7.63 -23.87 -6.13
C ARG A 433 -8.33 -22.55 -5.89
N ASP A 434 -9.18 -22.50 -4.87
CA ASP A 434 -9.97 -21.34 -4.51
C ASP A 434 -9.23 -20.44 -3.51
N ARG A 435 -9.12 -19.17 -3.85
CA ARG A 435 -8.52 -18.14 -3.00
C ARG A 435 -9.35 -17.90 -1.73
N GLN A 436 -10.63 -18.23 -1.72
CA GLN A 436 -11.49 -18.09 -0.54
C GLN A 436 -10.99 -18.91 0.65
N VAL A 437 -10.21 -19.96 0.42
CA VAL A 437 -9.54 -20.74 1.49
C VAL A 437 -8.63 -19.87 2.37
N THR A 438 -8.17 -18.72 1.90
CA THR A 438 -7.36 -17.79 2.73
C THR A 438 -8.18 -17.01 3.77
N VAL A 439 -9.51 -17.03 3.65
CA VAL A 439 -10.43 -16.35 4.57
C VAL A 439 -11.02 -17.38 5.53
N PRO A 440 -10.83 -17.26 6.85
CA PRO A 440 -11.39 -18.18 7.82
C PRO A 440 -12.93 -18.30 7.67
N GLY A 441 -13.44 -19.53 7.66
CA GLY A 441 -14.88 -19.82 7.55
C GLY A 441 -15.51 -19.69 6.17
N ALA A 442 -14.81 -19.14 5.16
CA ALA A 442 -15.40 -18.90 3.83
C ALA A 442 -15.65 -20.18 3.01
N THR A 443 -14.92 -21.28 3.26
CA THR A 443 -14.96 -22.52 2.47
C THR A 443 -15.40 -23.75 3.25
N GLY A 444 -16.01 -23.59 4.43
CA GLY A 444 -16.38 -24.71 5.30
C GLY A 444 -15.18 -25.37 6.01
N LEU A 445 -13.98 -24.83 5.86
CA LEU A 445 -12.82 -25.23 6.64
C LEU A 445 -12.95 -24.68 8.06
N ARG A 446 -12.83 -25.54 9.08
CA ARG A 446 -12.89 -25.13 10.49
C ARG A 446 -11.77 -24.14 10.79
N GLU A 447 -12.04 -23.13 11.60
CA GLU A 447 -11.08 -22.06 11.92
C GLU A 447 -9.80 -22.59 12.59
N ASP A 448 -9.94 -23.57 13.49
CA ASP A 448 -8.80 -24.20 14.17
C ASP A 448 -7.87 -24.94 13.20
N LEU A 449 -8.42 -25.65 12.19
CA LEU A 449 -7.65 -26.28 11.14
C LEU A 449 -7.10 -25.26 10.13
N HIS A 450 -7.86 -24.20 9.83
CA HIS A 450 -7.41 -23.10 8.97
C HIS A 450 -6.08 -22.52 9.46
N PHE A 451 -5.97 -22.12 10.72
CA PHE A 451 -4.73 -21.55 11.27
C PHE A 451 -3.54 -22.51 11.32
N ARG A 452 -3.79 -23.83 11.27
CA ARG A 452 -2.75 -24.85 11.19
C ARG A 452 -2.33 -25.24 9.78
N ALA A 453 -3.21 -25.03 8.79
CA ALA A 453 -2.97 -25.39 7.39
C ALA A 453 -2.62 -24.18 6.51
N VAL A 454 -3.09 -22.98 6.89
CA VAL A 454 -2.93 -21.73 6.13
C VAL A 454 -2.01 -20.78 6.91
N GLY A 455 -0.73 -20.82 6.55
CA GLY A 455 0.28 -19.87 7.07
C GLY A 455 0.76 -18.95 5.95
N ALA A 456 1.96 -19.17 5.44
CA ALA A 456 2.46 -18.42 4.29
C ALA A 456 1.78 -18.86 3.00
N VAL A 457 1.26 -17.91 2.22
CA VAL A 457 0.58 -18.18 0.94
C VAL A 457 1.54 -17.98 -0.23
N LEU A 458 1.65 -18.98 -1.09
CA LEU A 458 2.39 -18.96 -2.35
C LEU A 458 1.42 -19.17 -3.52
N ASP A 459 1.29 -18.18 -4.38
CA ASP A 459 0.34 -18.14 -5.49
C ASP A 459 1.04 -18.53 -6.80
N LEU A 460 0.76 -19.71 -7.33
CA LEU A 460 1.37 -20.22 -8.54
C LEU A 460 0.63 -19.67 -9.76
N PRO A 461 1.29 -18.92 -10.64
CA PRO A 461 0.66 -18.37 -11.83
C PRO A 461 0.24 -19.49 -12.79
N PRO A 462 -0.91 -19.36 -13.46
CA PRO A 462 -1.31 -20.26 -14.53
C PRO A 462 -0.36 -20.13 -15.71
N LEU A 463 -0.23 -21.22 -16.50
CA LEU A 463 0.77 -21.32 -17.57
C LEU A 463 0.65 -20.20 -18.61
N ARG A 464 -0.57 -19.78 -18.94
CA ARG A 464 -0.86 -18.66 -19.86
C ARG A 464 -0.35 -17.29 -19.43
N LEU A 465 -0.03 -17.11 -18.14
CA LEU A 465 0.53 -15.86 -17.58
C LEU A 465 2.05 -15.92 -17.38
N ARG A 466 2.67 -17.05 -17.71
CA ARG A 466 4.12 -17.24 -17.57
C ARG A 466 4.84 -16.85 -18.86
N SER A 467 5.94 -16.14 -18.73
CA SER A 467 6.80 -15.74 -19.86
C SER A 467 7.81 -16.82 -20.28
N ASP A 468 7.94 -17.91 -19.51
CA ASP A 468 8.92 -18.97 -19.75
C ASP A 468 8.30 -20.27 -20.34
N VAL A 469 7.18 -20.16 -21.02
CA VAL A 469 6.45 -21.31 -21.60
C VAL A 469 7.33 -22.08 -22.59
N ASP A 470 8.04 -21.40 -23.48
CA ASP A 470 8.96 -22.02 -24.45
C ASP A 470 10.05 -22.84 -23.76
N TRP A 471 10.67 -22.29 -22.74
CA TRP A 471 11.67 -23.00 -21.95
C TRP A 471 11.09 -24.24 -21.27
N LEU A 472 9.86 -24.14 -20.76
CA LEU A 472 9.19 -25.27 -20.12
C LEU A 472 8.85 -26.38 -21.13
N ILE A 473 8.36 -26.02 -22.31
CA ILE A 473 8.09 -26.96 -23.42
C ILE A 473 9.37 -27.73 -23.76
N GLU A 474 10.45 -27.03 -24.03
CA GLU A 474 11.73 -27.63 -24.40
C GLU A 474 12.28 -28.56 -23.29
N ARG A 475 12.21 -28.10 -22.05
CA ARG A 475 12.64 -28.89 -20.89
C ARG A 475 11.83 -30.15 -20.71
N LEU A 476 10.51 -30.08 -20.85
CA LEU A 476 9.62 -31.21 -20.72
C LEU A 476 9.82 -32.22 -21.86
N LEU A 477 10.05 -31.76 -23.08
CA LEU A 477 10.34 -32.62 -24.21
C LEU A 477 11.69 -33.34 -24.03
N ARG A 478 12.74 -32.63 -23.69
CA ARG A 478 14.09 -33.21 -23.42
C ARG A 478 14.05 -34.31 -22.34
N ARG A 479 13.25 -34.09 -21.28
CA ARG A 479 13.10 -35.11 -20.22
C ARG A 479 12.42 -36.40 -20.70
N ARG A 480 11.57 -36.32 -21.73
CA ARG A 480 10.83 -37.45 -22.29
C ARG A 480 11.63 -38.24 -23.30
N THR A 481 12.43 -37.55 -24.06
CA THR A 481 13.10 -38.10 -25.24
C THR A 481 14.61 -38.21 -25.07
N ALA A 482 15.13 -37.98 -23.86
CA ALA A 482 16.58 -37.88 -23.61
C ALA A 482 17.31 -36.90 -24.55
N GLY A 483 16.57 -35.97 -25.19
CA GLY A 483 17.09 -35.00 -26.15
C GLY A 483 17.13 -35.47 -27.61
N GLU A 484 16.56 -36.63 -27.91
CA GLU A 484 16.57 -37.23 -29.27
C GLU A 484 15.59 -36.55 -30.23
N LEU A 485 14.47 -35.98 -29.71
CA LEU A 485 13.47 -35.28 -30.49
C LEU A 485 13.56 -33.75 -30.35
N GLN A 486 13.23 -33.06 -31.42
CA GLN A 486 13.13 -31.60 -31.48
C GLN A 486 11.74 -31.18 -31.96
N LEU A 487 11.32 -29.96 -31.64
CA LEU A 487 10.10 -29.37 -32.19
C LEU A 487 10.42 -28.60 -33.47
N SER A 488 9.58 -28.69 -34.48
CA SER A 488 9.59 -27.75 -35.60
C SER A 488 9.26 -26.35 -35.11
N PRO A 489 9.72 -25.29 -35.81
CA PRO A 489 9.33 -23.91 -35.48
C PRO A 489 7.82 -23.70 -35.46
N ALA A 490 7.09 -24.37 -36.34
CA ALA A 490 5.64 -24.29 -36.42
C ALA A 490 4.95 -24.96 -35.21
N ALA A 491 5.39 -26.15 -34.81
CA ALA A 491 4.88 -26.86 -33.65
C ALA A 491 5.18 -26.08 -32.34
N ARG A 492 6.38 -25.48 -32.24
CA ARG A 492 6.76 -24.63 -31.09
C ARG A 492 5.84 -23.42 -30.99
N ALA A 493 5.63 -22.67 -32.08
CA ALA A 493 4.76 -21.50 -32.09
C ALA A 493 3.31 -21.85 -31.71
N GLU A 494 2.82 -22.97 -32.22
CA GLU A 494 1.48 -23.48 -31.89
C GLU A 494 1.33 -23.81 -30.40
N LEU A 495 2.30 -24.51 -29.81
CA LEU A 495 2.28 -24.86 -28.39
C LEU A 495 2.42 -23.61 -27.49
N ALA A 496 3.27 -22.66 -27.87
CA ALA A 496 3.44 -21.41 -27.13
C ALA A 496 2.19 -20.52 -27.18
N GLY A 497 1.40 -20.59 -28.23
CA GLY A 497 0.17 -19.80 -28.43
C GLY A 497 -1.10 -20.42 -27.83
N ARG A 498 -1.03 -21.54 -27.09
CA ARG A 498 -2.19 -22.18 -26.45
C ARG A 498 -2.45 -21.58 -25.05
N ASP A 499 -3.72 -21.51 -24.65
CA ASP A 499 -4.14 -20.98 -23.34
C ASP A 499 -3.89 -21.93 -22.16
N TRP A 500 -3.74 -23.21 -22.41
CA TRP A 500 -3.44 -24.25 -21.43
C TRP A 500 -4.39 -24.27 -20.21
N PRO A 501 -5.70 -24.50 -20.36
CA PRO A 501 -6.64 -24.56 -19.24
C PRO A 501 -6.27 -25.65 -18.21
N GLY A 502 -5.64 -26.74 -18.62
CA GLY A 502 -5.08 -27.76 -17.75
C GLY A 502 -3.62 -27.53 -17.33
N ASN A 503 -3.07 -26.34 -17.67
CA ASN A 503 -1.72 -25.90 -17.31
C ASN A 503 -0.62 -26.91 -17.70
N ILE A 504 0.38 -27.11 -16.83
CA ILE A 504 1.52 -28.02 -17.07
C ILE A 504 1.07 -29.46 -17.26
N ARG A 505 -0.03 -29.90 -16.64
CA ARG A 505 -0.55 -31.24 -16.80
C ARG A 505 -1.05 -31.47 -18.23
N GLU A 506 -1.79 -30.56 -18.79
CA GLU A 506 -2.25 -30.61 -20.18
C GLU A 506 -1.07 -30.55 -21.15
N LEU A 507 -0.12 -29.63 -20.93
CA LEU A 507 1.10 -29.53 -21.73
C LEU A 507 1.87 -30.87 -21.72
N GLN A 508 1.99 -31.50 -20.57
CA GLN A 508 2.64 -32.83 -20.44
C GLN A 508 1.93 -33.88 -21.26
N SER A 509 0.61 -33.98 -21.15
CA SER A 509 -0.19 -34.93 -21.92
C SER A 509 -0.11 -34.70 -23.43
N THR A 510 -0.11 -33.42 -23.84
CA THR A 510 0.06 -33.00 -25.24
C THR A 510 1.41 -33.43 -25.79
N LEU A 511 2.49 -33.21 -25.04
CA LEU A 511 3.83 -33.65 -25.44
C LEU A 511 3.97 -35.17 -25.46
N ASP A 512 3.35 -35.90 -24.51
CA ASP A 512 3.36 -37.35 -24.49
C ASP A 512 2.67 -37.94 -25.75
N THR A 513 1.55 -37.34 -26.14
CA THR A 513 0.84 -37.70 -27.39
C THR A 513 1.67 -37.40 -28.63
N ALA A 514 2.25 -36.18 -28.68
CA ALA A 514 3.06 -35.75 -29.82
C ALA A 514 4.31 -36.63 -30.02
N VAL A 515 4.99 -36.99 -28.92
CA VAL A 515 6.15 -37.91 -28.96
C VAL A 515 5.73 -39.30 -29.44
N SER A 516 4.53 -39.76 -29.05
CA SER A 516 4.02 -41.09 -29.46
C SER A 516 3.56 -41.14 -30.93
N LEU A 517 3.19 -40.00 -31.52
CA LEU A 517 2.73 -39.90 -32.91
C LEU A 517 3.86 -39.55 -33.89
N CYS A 518 4.99 -39.10 -33.39
CA CYS A 518 6.12 -38.69 -34.20
C CYS A 518 6.92 -39.89 -34.73
N ASP A 519 6.93 -40.07 -36.04
CA ASP A 519 7.68 -41.16 -36.71
C ASP A 519 9.18 -40.80 -36.96
N GLY A 520 9.59 -39.53 -36.73
CA GLY A 520 10.92 -39.01 -37.05
C GLY A 520 11.66 -38.48 -35.83
N ARG A 521 12.62 -37.57 -36.08
CA ARG A 521 13.36 -36.83 -35.04
C ARG A 521 12.81 -35.45 -34.76
N VAL A 522 11.82 -35.01 -35.51
CA VAL A 522 11.22 -33.67 -35.39
C VAL A 522 9.70 -33.82 -35.26
N VAL A 523 9.17 -33.37 -34.14
CA VAL A 523 7.73 -33.26 -33.88
C VAL A 523 7.20 -32.06 -34.62
N ASP A 524 6.20 -32.27 -35.51
CA ASP A 524 5.59 -31.20 -36.30
C ASP A 524 4.08 -31.05 -35.99
N LEU A 525 3.43 -30.06 -36.62
CA LEU A 525 2.01 -29.73 -36.38
C LEU A 525 1.05 -30.95 -36.48
N PRO A 526 1.19 -31.88 -37.44
CA PRO A 526 0.31 -33.05 -37.53
C PRO A 526 0.42 -34.00 -36.32
N ASP A 527 1.56 -34.01 -35.62
CA ASP A 527 1.80 -34.85 -34.45
C ASP A 527 1.14 -34.26 -33.19
N LEU A 528 0.71 -32.99 -33.23
CA LEU A 528 0.08 -32.33 -32.10
C LEU A 528 -1.41 -32.69 -32.01
N PRO A 529 -1.92 -33.06 -30.82
CA PRO A 529 -3.35 -33.23 -30.63
C PRO A 529 -4.10 -31.89 -30.79
N ALA A 530 -5.36 -31.98 -31.23
CA ALA A 530 -6.23 -30.82 -31.38
C ALA A 530 -6.27 -29.99 -30.06
N ARG A 531 -6.45 -28.68 -30.19
CA ARG A 531 -6.62 -27.80 -29.03
C ARG A 531 -7.84 -28.24 -28.22
N ILE A 532 -7.69 -28.39 -26.92
CA ILE A 532 -8.82 -28.44 -26.00
C ILE A 532 -9.36 -27.01 -25.87
N THR A 533 -10.34 -26.69 -26.69
CA THR A 533 -11.06 -25.41 -26.54
C THR A 533 -12.09 -25.65 -25.45
N PRO A 534 -12.05 -24.92 -24.31
CA PRO A 534 -13.18 -24.96 -23.39
C PRO A 534 -14.43 -24.53 -24.18
N PRO A 535 -15.60 -25.14 -23.96
CA PRO A 535 -16.83 -24.68 -24.58
C PRO A 535 -16.95 -23.20 -24.34
N THR A 536 -17.15 -22.43 -25.42
CA THR A 536 -17.35 -20.98 -25.29
C THR A 536 -18.55 -20.77 -24.36
N PRO A 537 -18.55 -19.73 -23.51
CA PRO A 537 -19.71 -19.41 -22.66
C PRO A 537 -21.02 -19.25 -23.48
N GLU A 538 -20.91 -19.24 -24.77
CA GLU A 538 -22.00 -19.18 -25.76
C GLU A 538 -22.60 -20.56 -26.05
N ASP A 539 -21.79 -21.62 -26.12
CA ASP A 539 -22.26 -23.00 -26.33
C ASP A 539 -23.01 -23.54 -25.11
N ASP A 540 -22.65 -23.07 -23.91
CA ASP A 540 -23.29 -23.46 -22.67
C ASP A 540 -24.56 -22.63 -22.37
N LEU A 541 -24.68 -21.43 -22.97
CA LEU A 541 -25.81 -20.54 -22.73
C LEU A 541 -27.11 -21.10 -23.29
N GLU A 542 -27.10 -21.69 -24.47
CA GLU A 542 -28.27 -22.29 -25.11
C GLU A 542 -28.77 -23.49 -24.31
N ALA A 543 -27.86 -24.42 -23.96
CA ALA A 543 -28.18 -25.57 -23.13
C ALA A 543 -28.73 -25.16 -21.73
N ILE A 544 -28.22 -24.08 -21.14
CA ILE A 544 -28.70 -23.56 -19.86
C ILE A 544 -30.07 -22.90 -20.02
N LEU A 545 -30.31 -22.18 -21.13
CA LEU A 545 -31.59 -21.58 -21.42
C LEU A 545 -32.68 -22.64 -21.63
N ASP A 546 -32.36 -23.71 -22.38
CA ASP A 546 -33.25 -24.83 -22.61
C ASP A 546 -33.57 -25.57 -21.30
N ALA A 547 -32.56 -25.88 -20.52
CA ALA A 547 -32.75 -26.51 -19.19
C ALA A 547 -33.53 -25.66 -18.19
N CYS A 548 -33.58 -24.34 -18.41
CA CYS A 548 -34.35 -23.39 -17.61
C CYS A 548 -35.70 -23.02 -18.23
N GLY A 549 -36.08 -23.63 -19.37
CA GLY A 549 -37.28 -23.29 -20.12
C GLY A 549 -37.30 -21.83 -20.57
N TRP A 550 -36.17 -21.32 -21.02
CA TRP A 550 -35.94 -19.93 -21.44
C TRP A 550 -36.33 -18.86 -20.43
N ASN A 551 -36.41 -19.24 -19.16
CA ASN A 551 -36.64 -18.29 -18.06
C ASN A 551 -35.34 -17.56 -17.72
N MET A 552 -35.21 -16.31 -18.17
CA MET A 552 -34.01 -15.48 -17.99
C MET A 552 -33.61 -15.28 -16.53
N ALA A 553 -34.58 -15.26 -15.60
CA ALA A 553 -34.29 -15.09 -14.18
C ALA A 553 -33.74 -16.40 -13.56
N ARG A 554 -34.21 -17.56 -14.05
CA ARG A 554 -33.74 -18.88 -13.62
C ARG A 554 -32.37 -19.18 -14.20
N ALA A 555 -32.13 -18.84 -15.46
CA ALA A 555 -30.84 -18.95 -16.13
C ALA A 555 -29.79 -18.02 -15.46
N ALA A 556 -30.17 -16.78 -15.10
CA ALA A 556 -29.29 -15.85 -14.40
C ALA A 556 -28.84 -16.37 -13.03
N ARG A 557 -29.74 -16.95 -12.25
CA ARG A 557 -29.40 -17.60 -10.97
C ARG A 557 -28.47 -18.78 -11.13
N ARG A 558 -28.67 -19.60 -12.17
CA ARG A 558 -27.83 -20.79 -12.45
C ARG A 558 -26.43 -20.41 -12.95
N LEU A 559 -26.33 -19.30 -13.70
CA LEU A 559 -25.08 -18.74 -14.20
C LEU A 559 -24.34 -17.82 -13.19
N GLY A 560 -24.93 -17.52 -12.05
CA GLY A 560 -24.36 -16.61 -11.05
C GLY A 560 -24.22 -15.16 -11.55
N VAL A 561 -25.06 -14.71 -12.50
CA VAL A 561 -24.99 -13.38 -13.11
C VAL A 561 -26.35 -12.66 -13.03
N ASN A 562 -26.37 -11.35 -13.30
CA ASN A 562 -27.62 -10.59 -13.34
C ASN A 562 -28.48 -10.93 -14.59
N ARG A 563 -29.81 -10.86 -14.46
CA ARG A 563 -30.77 -11.05 -15.54
C ARG A 563 -30.46 -10.22 -16.79
N SER A 564 -30.04 -8.95 -16.59
CA SER A 564 -29.63 -8.05 -17.68
C SER A 564 -28.40 -8.58 -18.46
N THR A 565 -27.48 -9.24 -17.78
CA THR A 565 -26.30 -9.86 -18.39
C THR A 565 -26.69 -11.04 -19.27
N VAL A 566 -27.61 -11.89 -18.83
CA VAL A 566 -28.15 -13.00 -19.63
C VAL A 566 -28.86 -12.47 -20.87
N LEU A 567 -29.75 -11.49 -20.70
CA LEU A 567 -30.47 -10.86 -21.83
C LEU A 567 -29.50 -10.25 -22.86
N ARG A 568 -28.43 -9.60 -22.40
CA ARG A 568 -27.40 -9.03 -23.29
C ARG A 568 -26.63 -10.11 -24.06
N ARG A 569 -26.28 -11.25 -23.40
CA ARG A 569 -25.64 -12.39 -24.04
C ARG A 569 -26.55 -13.04 -25.08
N VAL A 570 -27.81 -13.34 -24.74
CA VAL A 570 -28.81 -13.90 -25.66
C VAL A 570 -28.97 -13.04 -26.91
N ARG A 571 -29.07 -11.72 -26.76
CA ARG A 571 -29.15 -10.78 -27.89
C ARG A 571 -27.88 -10.79 -28.74
N LYS A 572 -26.71 -10.87 -28.11
CA LYS A 572 -25.42 -10.89 -28.81
C LYS A 572 -25.21 -12.19 -29.58
N SER A 573 -25.64 -13.32 -29.03
CA SER A 573 -25.53 -14.65 -29.68
C SER A 573 -26.69 -14.96 -30.63
N GLY A 574 -27.67 -14.05 -30.79
CA GLY A 574 -28.81 -14.23 -31.71
C GLY A 574 -29.73 -15.40 -31.35
N LEU A 575 -29.67 -15.89 -30.10
CA LEU A 575 -30.46 -17.02 -29.64
C LEU A 575 -31.95 -16.63 -29.48
N THR A 576 -32.85 -17.47 -30.01
CA THR A 576 -34.31 -17.32 -29.89
C THR A 576 -34.91 -18.54 -29.23
N PRO A 577 -35.99 -18.40 -28.40
CA PRO A 577 -36.64 -19.54 -27.82
C PRO A 577 -37.16 -20.50 -28.89
N PRO A 578 -37.08 -21.83 -28.69
CA PRO A 578 -37.72 -22.77 -29.58
C PRO A 578 -39.23 -22.54 -29.63
N ALA A 579 -39.83 -22.67 -30.81
CA ALA A 579 -41.25 -22.40 -31.10
C ALA A 579 -42.20 -23.28 -30.29
#